data_35968517e85e5097bc2964c45a5e6163
#
_entry.id   35968517e85e5097bc2964c45a5e6163
#
_cell.length_a   1.000
_cell.length_b   1.000
_cell.length_c   1.000
_cell.angle_alpha   90.00
_cell.angle_beta   90.00
_cell.angle_gamma   90.00
#
_symmetry.space_group_name_H-M   'P 1'
#
loop_
_entity.id
_entity.type
_entity.pdbx_description
1 polymer ?
#
loop_
_entity_poly.entity_id
_entity_poly.type
_entity_poly.pdbx_seq_one_letter_code
_entity_poly.pdbx_strand_id
1 'polypeptide(L)'
;MRPISTAGFGRQPRARQRGVTLFGLMFWAVSIGIVAYVLVRTVPTLNEYFTVQRAVEQVARSQPVTVAEARAAFDKQKELEYSITSIGGKDLIITKENDKVVVAFAYDKLVPLYGPVYILIKYEGRSR
;
A
#
# COMPACT_ATOMS: atom_id res chain seq x y z
N MET A 1 -13.15 79.46 -20.48
CA MET A 1 -12.16 78.41 -20.47
C MET A 1 -12.66 77.24 -19.62
N ARG A 2 -12.94 76.13 -20.24
CA ARG A 2 -13.31 74.93 -19.51
C ARG A 2 -12.08 74.15 -19.22
N PRO A 3 -11.81 73.73 -17.97
CA PRO A 3 -10.69 72.89 -17.70
C PRO A 3 -10.93 71.50 -18.34
N ILE A 4 -9.96 71.04 -19.12
CA ILE A 4 -9.98 69.72 -19.69
C ILE A 4 -9.70 68.76 -18.55
N SER A 5 -10.73 68.01 -18.16
CA SER A 5 -10.58 66.93 -17.21
C SER A 5 -9.76 65.82 -17.92
N THR A 6 -8.48 65.73 -17.61
CA THR A 6 -7.70 64.58 -17.96
C THR A 6 -8.20 63.44 -17.12
N ALA A 7 -9.06 62.61 -17.72
CA ALA A 7 -9.42 61.34 -17.15
C ALA A 7 -8.12 60.53 -17.00
N GLY A 8 -7.68 60.41 -15.76
CA GLY A 8 -6.56 59.54 -15.44
C GLY A 8 -6.92 58.10 -15.83
N PHE A 9 -6.27 57.60 -16.85
CA PHE A 9 -6.33 56.19 -17.14
C PHE A 9 -5.73 55.46 -15.92
N GLY A 10 -6.63 55.03 -15.04
CA GLY A 10 -6.24 54.15 -13.97
C GLY A 10 -5.59 52.91 -14.57
N ARG A 11 -4.29 52.82 -14.44
CA ARG A 11 -3.58 51.58 -14.71
C ARG A 11 -4.17 50.54 -13.77
N GLN A 12 -5.03 49.71 -14.29
CA GLN A 12 -5.44 48.52 -13.59
C GLN A 12 -4.17 47.74 -13.24
N PRO A 13 -3.96 47.40 -11.97
CA PRO A 13 -2.87 46.52 -11.63
C PRO A 13 -3.09 45.21 -12.39
N ARG A 14 -2.23 44.94 -13.35
CA ARG A 14 -2.16 43.60 -13.95
C ARG A 14 -1.96 42.65 -12.78
N ALA A 15 -3.03 41.96 -12.43
CA ALA A 15 -2.91 40.82 -11.52
C ALA A 15 -1.75 39.99 -12.06
N ARG A 16 -0.66 39.93 -11.31
CA ARG A 16 0.41 39.02 -11.61
C ARG A 16 -0.20 37.63 -11.58
N GLN A 17 -0.60 37.16 -12.74
CA GLN A 17 -0.80 35.74 -12.90
C GLN A 17 0.53 35.11 -12.52
N ARG A 18 0.58 34.54 -11.34
CA ARG A 18 1.66 33.64 -10.99
C ARG A 18 1.49 32.44 -11.91
N GLY A 19 1.99 32.58 -13.13
CA GLY A 19 2.09 31.48 -14.06
C GLY A 19 2.94 30.42 -13.39
N VAL A 20 2.37 29.25 -13.21
CA VAL A 20 3.15 28.07 -12.87
C VAL A 20 4.20 27.99 -13.96
N THR A 21 5.48 28.11 -13.59
CA THR A 21 6.57 28.02 -14.56
C THR A 21 6.50 26.63 -15.21
N LEU A 22 6.89 26.54 -16.49
CA LEU A 22 6.91 25.27 -17.21
C LEU A 22 7.68 24.20 -16.40
N PHE A 23 8.77 24.57 -15.74
CA PHE A 23 9.51 23.70 -14.85
C PHE A 23 8.72 23.23 -13.64
N GLY A 24 7.94 24.12 -13.02
CA GLY A 24 7.05 23.74 -11.91
C GLY A 24 5.98 22.76 -12.34
N LEU A 25 5.39 22.95 -13.51
CA LEU A 25 4.40 22.01 -14.06
C LEU A 25 5.03 20.64 -14.36
N MET A 26 6.22 20.63 -14.95
CA MET A 26 6.96 19.38 -15.21
C MET A 26 7.32 18.66 -13.92
N PHE A 27 7.77 19.38 -12.90
CA PHE A 27 8.09 18.82 -11.58
C PHE A 27 6.87 18.14 -10.96
N TRP A 28 5.72 18.79 -10.98
CA TRP A 28 4.47 18.22 -10.47
C TRP A 28 4.03 16.99 -11.26
N ALA A 29 4.12 17.04 -12.60
CA ALA A 29 3.77 15.91 -13.45
C ALA A 29 4.63 14.69 -13.15
N VAL A 30 5.94 14.88 -13.02
CA VAL A 30 6.88 13.80 -12.69
C VAL A 30 6.59 13.25 -11.29
N SER A 31 6.35 14.12 -10.32
CA SER A 31 6.04 13.70 -8.94
C SER A 31 4.78 12.86 -8.86
N ILE A 32 3.71 13.29 -9.53
CA ILE A 32 2.44 12.54 -9.60
C ILE A 32 2.66 11.21 -10.30
N GLY A 33 3.43 11.17 -11.37
CA GLY A 33 3.78 9.95 -12.09
C GLY A 33 4.51 8.93 -11.22
N ILE A 34 5.48 9.39 -10.43
CA ILE A 34 6.25 8.55 -9.50
C ILE A 34 5.32 7.98 -8.42
N VAL A 35 4.49 8.82 -7.81
CA VAL A 35 3.54 8.39 -6.78
C VAL A 35 2.57 7.35 -7.34
N ALA A 36 1.99 7.60 -8.52
CA ALA A 36 1.10 6.66 -9.17
C ALA A 36 1.79 5.32 -9.47
N TYR A 37 3.02 5.35 -9.95
CA TYR A 37 3.80 4.16 -10.21
C TYR A 37 4.04 3.32 -8.95
N VAL A 38 4.45 3.97 -7.85
CA VAL A 38 4.65 3.32 -6.56
C VAL A 38 3.35 2.68 -6.06
N LEU A 39 2.23 3.40 -6.16
CA LEU A 39 0.92 2.89 -5.74
C LEU A 39 0.53 1.64 -6.55
N VAL A 40 0.66 1.68 -7.87
CA VAL A 40 0.31 0.54 -8.73
C VAL A 40 1.15 -0.69 -8.40
N ARG A 41 2.42 -0.50 -8.04
CA ARG A 41 3.31 -1.61 -7.66
C ARG A 41 3.03 -2.14 -6.25
N THR A 42 2.54 -1.29 -5.36
CA THR A 42 2.32 -1.64 -3.95
C THR A 42 0.95 -2.27 -3.69
N VAL A 43 -0.09 -1.86 -4.43
CA VAL A 43 -1.47 -2.35 -4.24
C VAL A 43 -1.57 -3.88 -4.28
N PRO A 44 -0.94 -4.61 -5.21
CA PRO A 44 -1.02 -6.07 -5.21
C PRO A 44 -0.48 -6.71 -3.93
N THR A 45 0.55 -6.13 -3.32
CA THR A 45 1.14 -6.67 -2.08
C THR A 45 0.23 -6.45 -0.88
N LEU A 46 -0.52 -5.34 -0.85
CA LEU A 46 -1.53 -5.09 0.17
C LEU A 46 -2.70 -6.08 0.05
N ASN A 47 -3.12 -6.39 -1.17
CA ASN A 47 -4.16 -7.39 -1.41
C ASN A 47 -3.71 -8.77 -0.91
N GLU A 48 -2.46 -9.16 -1.16
CA GLU A 48 -1.87 -10.38 -0.61
C GLU A 48 -1.93 -10.40 0.91
N TYR A 49 -1.55 -9.29 1.56
CA TYR A 49 -1.61 -9.15 3.02
C TYR A 49 -3.02 -9.42 3.56
N PHE A 50 -4.03 -8.78 2.99
CA PHE A 50 -5.40 -8.98 3.43
C PHE A 50 -5.90 -10.41 3.20
N THR A 51 -5.47 -11.04 2.11
CA THR A 51 -5.80 -12.43 1.81
C THR A 51 -5.13 -13.38 2.80
N VAL A 52 -3.86 -13.15 3.12
CA VAL A 52 -3.13 -13.92 4.15
C VAL A 52 -3.81 -13.76 5.50
N GLN A 53 -4.20 -12.55 5.87
CA GLN A 53 -4.89 -12.29 7.13
C GLN A 53 -6.20 -13.06 7.22
N ARG A 54 -7.00 -13.09 6.16
CA ARG A 54 -8.25 -13.86 6.11
C ARG A 54 -8.00 -15.36 6.20
N ALA A 55 -6.98 -15.86 5.48
CA ALA A 55 -6.61 -17.27 5.52
C ALA A 55 -6.17 -17.69 6.93
N VAL A 56 -5.36 -16.87 7.60
CA VAL A 56 -4.91 -17.09 8.97
C VAL A 56 -6.10 -17.11 9.94
N GLU A 57 -7.02 -16.18 9.83
CA GLU A 57 -8.23 -16.16 10.65
C GLU A 57 -9.10 -17.40 10.45
N GLN A 58 -9.23 -17.86 9.21
CA GLN A 58 -10.00 -19.06 8.90
C GLN A 58 -9.35 -20.33 9.48
N VAL A 59 -8.02 -20.44 9.40
CA VAL A 59 -7.27 -21.53 10.03
C VAL A 59 -7.49 -21.52 11.54
N ALA A 60 -7.42 -20.36 12.18
CA ALA A 60 -7.63 -20.24 13.62
C ALA A 60 -9.08 -20.62 14.02
N ARG A 61 -10.06 -20.25 13.22
CA ARG A 61 -11.47 -20.60 13.45
C ARG A 61 -11.75 -22.10 13.34
N SER A 62 -10.99 -22.80 12.51
CA SER A 62 -11.13 -24.27 12.37
C SER A 62 -10.61 -25.02 13.58
N GLN A 63 -9.98 -24.35 14.54
CA GLN A 63 -9.46 -24.89 15.79
C GLN A 63 -8.61 -26.15 15.58
N PRO A 64 -7.49 -26.04 14.86
CA PRO A 64 -6.60 -27.18 14.65
C PRO A 64 -6.03 -27.69 15.97
N VAL A 65 -5.93 -28.99 16.11
CA VAL A 65 -5.43 -29.62 17.33
C VAL A 65 -3.91 -29.56 17.42
N THR A 66 -3.25 -29.64 16.27
CA THR A 66 -1.79 -29.66 16.19
C THR A 66 -1.27 -28.52 15.32
N VAL A 67 0.00 -28.15 15.54
CA VAL A 67 0.69 -27.16 14.70
C VAL A 67 0.78 -27.65 13.25
N ALA A 68 1.05 -28.93 13.04
CA ALA A 68 1.11 -29.52 11.71
C ALA A 68 -0.23 -29.42 10.97
N GLU A 69 -1.34 -29.66 11.66
CA GLU A 69 -2.68 -29.51 11.11
C GLU A 69 -2.99 -28.08 10.72
N ALA A 70 -2.62 -27.12 11.56
CA ALA A 70 -2.80 -25.70 11.26
C ALA A 70 -2.01 -25.27 10.02
N ARG A 71 -0.77 -25.70 9.90
CA ARG A 71 0.09 -25.42 8.75
C ARG A 71 -0.45 -26.04 7.47
N ALA A 72 -0.91 -27.28 7.54
CA ALA A 72 -1.53 -27.97 6.41
C ALA A 72 -2.83 -27.27 5.96
N ALA A 73 -3.65 -26.82 6.90
CA ALA A 73 -4.86 -26.07 6.60
C ALA A 73 -4.55 -24.74 5.88
N PHE A 74 -3.51 -24.04 6.32
CA PHE A 74 -3.06 -22.82 5.65
C PHE A 74 -2.56 -23.09 4.24
N ASP A 75 -1.75 -24.11 4.04
CA ASP A 75 -1.24 -24.48 2.71
C ASP A 75 -2.38 -24.85 1.77
N LYS A 76 -3.43 -25.47 2.27
CA LYS A 76 -4.65 -25.75 1.49
C LYS A 76 -5.38 -24.46 1.10
N GLN A 77 -5.48 -23.50 1.99
CA GLN A 77 -6.04 -22.17 1.66
C GLN A 77 -5.17 -21.46 0.62
N LYS A 78 -3.85 -21.56 0.74
CA LYS A 78 -2.91 -21.00 -0.24
C LYS A 78 -3.11 -21.57 -1.64
N GLU A 79 -3.39 -22.84 -1.76
CA GLU A 79 -3.67 -23.49 -3.06
C GLU A 79 -4.94 -22.90 -3.72
N LEU A 80 -5.92 -22.48 -2.93
CA LEU A 80 -7.15 -21.86 -3.41
C LEU A 80 -7.00 -20.38 -3.71
N GLU A 81 -6.04 -19.72 -3.08
CA GLU A 81 -5.81 -18.28 -3.18
C GLU A 81 -4.48 -17.99 -3.90
N TYR A 82 -4.55 -17.80 -5.19
CA TYR A 82 -3.36 -17.56 -6.02
C TYR A 82 -2.58 -16.29 -5.66
N SER A 83 -3.18 -15.38 -4.93
CA SER A 83 -2.53 -14.14 -4.49
C SER A 83 -1.52 -14.35 -3.37
N ILE A 84 -1.56 -15.48 -2.66
CA ILE A 84 -0.61 -15.79 -1.59
C ILE A 84 0.62 -16.45 -2.18
N THR A 85 1.68 -15.69 -2.37
CA THR A 85 2.94 -16.17 -2.98
C THR A 85 4.15 -16.07 -2.06
N SER A 86 4.09 -15.18 -1.05
CA SER A 86 5.25 -14.81 -0.23
C SER A 86 5.42 -15.66 1.03
N ILE A 87 4.38 -16.38 1.44
CA ILE A 87 4.34 -17.09 2.73
C ILE A 87 3.72 -18.48 2.55
N GLY A 88 4.20 -19.43 3.31
CA GLY A 88 3.65 -20.80 3.38
C GLY A 88 3.31 -21.19 4.81
N GLY A 89 2.69 -22.34 5.00
CA GLY A 89 2.32 -22.84 6.32
C GLY A 89 3.50 -22.96 7.27
N LYS A 90 4.70 -23.25 6.76
CA LYS A 90 5.94 -23.32 7.54
C LYS A 90 6.37 -22.00 8.16
N ASP A 91 5.93 -20.88 7.60
CA ASP A 91 6.29 -19.53 8.05
C ASP A 91 5.34 -19.03 9.15
N LEU A 92 4.29 -19.77 9.46
CA LEU A 92 3.33 -19.40 10.48
C LEU A 92 3.87 -19.69 11.89
N ILE A 93 3.59 -18.77 12.79
CA ILE A 93 3.83 -18.92 14.21
C ILE A 93 2.50 -19.27 14.86
N ILE A 94 2.38 -20.50 15.37
CA ILE A 94 1.13 -20.99 15.93
C ILE A 94 1.30 -21.13 17.43
N THR A 95 0.51 -20.38 18.19
CA THR A 95 0.51 -20.40 19.64
C THR A 95 -0.90 -20.64 20.17
N LYS A 96 -0.99 -21.01 21.43
CA LYS A 96 -2.26 -21.21 22.11
C LYS A 96 -2.35 -20.24 23.28
N GLU A 97 -3.29 -19.32 23.19
CA GLU A 97 -3.54 -18.32 24.22
C GLU A 97 -4.99 -18.46 24.73
N ASN A 98 -5.18 -18.60 26.05
CA ASN A 98 -6.51 -18.73 26.67
C ASN A 98 -7.38 -19.79 26.02
N ASP A 99 -6.83 -20.98 25.74
CA ASP A 99 -7.49 -22.10 25.04
C ASP A 99 -7.91 -21.78 23.58
N LYS A 100 -7.45 -20.66 23.03
CA LYS A 100 -7.65 -20.32 21.62
C LYS A 100 -6.37 -20.47 20.84
N VAL A 101 -6.47 -21.05 19.66
CA VAL A 101 -5.35 -21.12 18.72
C VAL A 101 -5.17 -19.74 18.09
N VAL A 102 -3.97 -19.20 18.25
CA VAL A 102 -3.56 -17.94 17.62
C VAL A 102 -2.53 -18.26 16.55
N VAL A 103 -2.85 -17.86 15.32
CA VAL A 103 -1.95 -18.01 14.18
C VAL A 103 -1.41 -16.62 13.82
N ALA A 104 -0.10 -16.49 13.91
CA ALA A 104 0.58 -15.25 13.55
C ALA A 104 1.48 -15.47 12.34
N PHE A 105 1.70 -14.41 11.61
CA PHE A 105 2.62 -14.41 10.48
C PHE A 105 3.41 -13.11 10.41
N ALA A 106 4.61 -13.21 9.87
CA ALA A 106 5.43 -12.05 9.53
C ALA A 106 6.21 -12.38 8.27
N TYR A 107 6.23 -11.48 7.32
CA TYR A 107 7.02 -11.65 6.11
C TYR A 107 7.42 -10.31 5.52
N ASP A 108 8.52 -10.31 4.78
CA ASP A 108 9.04 -9.15 4.09
C ASP A 108 8.76 -9.29 2.59
N LYS A 109 8.30 -8.21 1.98
CA LYS A 109 8.05 -8.15 0.55
C LYS A 109 8.94 -7.09 -0.08
N LEU A 110 9.76 -7.49 -1.04
CA LEU A 110 10.53 -6.56 -1.86
C LEU A 110 9.72 -6.22 -3.11
N VAL A 111 9.45 -4.93 -3.28
CA VAL A 111 8.78 -4.42 -4.48
C VAL A 111 9.83 -3.74 -5.36
N PRO A 112 10.16 -4.30 -6.53
CA PRO A 112 11.09 -3.65 -7.44
C PRO A 112 10.43 -2.41 -8.06
N LEU A 113 11.10 -1.28 -8.01
CA LEU A 113 10.65 -0.03 -8.62
C LEU A 113 11.41 0.25 -9.91
N TYR A 114 12.72 0.44 -9.79
CA TYR A 114 13.57 0.77 -10.92
C TYR A 114 15.01 0.33 -10.65
N GLY A 115 15.57 -0.53 -11.50
CA GLY A 115 16.94 -0.99 -11.39
C GLY A 115 17.28 -1.54 -10.00
N PRO A 116 18.24 -0.98 -9.28
CA PRO A 116 18.63 -1.44 -7.94
C PRO A 116 17.71 -0.91 -6.83
N VAL A 117 16.71 -0.09 -7.15
CA VAL A 117 15.82 0.51 -6.15
C VAL A 117 14.63 -0.41 -5.87
N TYR A 118 14.49 -0.79 -4.59
CA TYR A 118 13.41 -1.64 -4.09
C TYR A 118 12.74 -0.98 -2.89
N ILE A 119 11.45 -1.24 -2.71
CA ILE A 119 10.75 -0.94 -1.47
C ILE A 119 10.66 -2.23 -0.67
N LEU A 120 11.13 -2.20 0.57
CA LEU A 120 10.95 -3.28 1.52
C LEU A 120 9.72 -2.98 2.38
N ILE A 121 8.73 -3.85 2.30
CA ILE A 121 7.51 -3.74 3.10
C ILE A 121 7.48 -4.93 4.05
N LYS A 122 7.39 -4.64 5.34
CA LYS A 122 7.24 -5.67 6.38
C LYS A 122 5.77 -5.82 6.73
N TYR A 123 5.27 -7.02 6.57
CA TYR A 123 3.89 -7.36 6.90
C TYR A 123 3.87 -8.27 8.13
N GLU A 124 3.06 -7.90 9.09
CA GLU A 124 2.81 -8.68 10.29
C GLU A 124 1.31 -8.73 10.55
N GLY A 125 0.85 -9.87 11.04
CA GLY A 125 -0.55 -10.02 11.41
C GLY A 125 -0.75 -11.24 12.29
N ARG A 126 -1.90 -11.31 12.92
CA ARG A 126 -2.29 -12.45 13.74
C ARG A 126 -3.81 -12.65 13.67
N SER A 127 -4.23 -13.87 13.90
CA SER A 127 -5.65 -14.17 14.06
C SER A 127 -6.19 -13.58 15.37
N ARG A 128 -7.43 -13.21 15.36
CA ARG A 128 -8.14 -12.71 16.54
C ARG A 128 -8.90 -13.82 17.26
#